data_3920d3c15c7b1d0a6c182241b8c8f89d
#
_entry.id   3920d3c15c7b1d0a6c182241b8c8f89d
#
_cell.length_a   1.000
_cell.length_b   1.000
_cell.length_c   1.000
_cell.angle_alpha   90.00
_cell.angle_beta   90.00
_cell.angle_gamma   90.00
#
_symmetry.space_group_name_H-M   'P 1'
#
loop_
_entity.id
_entity.type
_entity.pdbx_description
1 polymer ?
#
loop_
_entity_poly.entity_id
_entity_poly.type
_entity_poly.pdbx_seq_one_letter_code
_entity_poly.pdbx_strand_id
1 'polypeptide(L)'
;VEVREEGIIGLIGPNGSGKTTLFNVISGVYKPDEGEVWFRGRRIDGLKPHQIYKMGLVRTFQIPRPFYGMSVYENILTAGRDNPGENPLKALIRKLWHDREIKLSDKSIEILKMLNLINNAKLRPYELSGGEVKLLEIARGLVSDPVLLMLDEPVAGVEPGFAHEIFRNIVRLRDEYGITFFIIEHKIDILFNYVEHVYVMDRGRVIFEGDPSSAAKDPEVIRAYIGGEK
;
A
#
# COMPACT_ATOMS: atom_id res chain seq x y z
N VAL A 1 9.07 12.47 -9.36
CA VAL A 1 9.16 11.13 -8.75
C VAL A 1 8.78 10.11 -9.79
N GLU A 2 9.64 9.13 -10.01
CA GLU A 2 9.41 8.00 -10.91
C GLU A 2 9.44 6.70 -10.09
N VAL A 3 8.43 5.86 -10.26
CA VAL A 3 8.35 4.55 -9.60
C VAL A 3 8.52 3.46 -10.66
N ARG A 4 9.64 2.75 -10.61
CA ARG A 4 9.97 1.67 -11.57
C ARG A 4 9.17 0.43 -11.25
N GLU A 5 8.76 -0.28 -12.30
CA GLU A 5 8.03 -1.55 -12.15
C GLU A 5 8.89 -2.59 -11.42
N GLU A 6 8.24 -3.47 -10.67
CA GLU A 6 8.83 -4.55 -9.88
C GLU A 6 9.87 -4.10 -8.82
N GLY A 7 9.79 -2.85 -8.37
CA GLY A 7 10.67 -2.28 -7.36
C GLY A 7 9.98 -2.05 -6.01
N ILE A 8 10.79 -1.92 -4.96
CA ILE A 8 10.36 -1.41 -3.65
C ILE A 8 11.01 -0.05 -3.46
N ILE A 9 10.20 1.01 -3.55
CA ILE A 9 10.67 2.39 -3.50
C ILE A 9 10.20 3.04 -2.20
N GLY A 10 11.12 3.69 -1.50
CA GLY A 10 10.86 4.45 -0.29
C GLY A 10 10.58 5.92 -0.56
N LEU A 11 9.68 6.51 0.21
CA LEU A 11 9.46 7.94 0.29
C LEU A 11 9.59 8.37 1.75
N ILE A 12 10.65 9.09 2.06
CA ILE A 12 10.97 9.52 3.42
C ILE A 12 11.05 11.05 3.52
N GLY A 13 11.14 11.54 4.73
CA GLY A 13 11.26 12.98 5.03
C GLY A 13 10.61 13.34 6.36
N PRO A 14 10.89 14.50 6.93
CA PRO A 14 10.32 14.96 8.19
C PRO A 14 8.80 15.11 8.13
N ASN A 15 8.17 15.27 9.30
CA ASN A 15 6.74 15.57 9.38
C ASN A 15 6.44 16.88 8.65
N GLY A 16 5.32 16.91 7.90
CA GLY A 16 4.94 18.09 7.10
C GLY A 16 5.72 18.26 5.79
N SER A 17 6.63 17.34 5.41
CA SER A 17 7.37 17.45 4.15
C SER A 17 6.53 17.26 2.88
N GLY A 18 5.28 16.80 2.99
CA GLY A 18 4.36 16.66 1.86
C GLY A 18 4.16 15.23 1.34
N LYS A 19 4.74 14.20 1.96
CA LYS A 19 4.63 12.79 1.54
C LYS A 19 3.18 12.31 1.36
N THR A 20 2.37 12.49 2.38
CA THR A 20 0.94 12.10 2.34
C THR A 20 0.16 12.92 1.31
N THR A 21 0.55 14.20 1.10
CA THR A 21 -0.05 15.04 0.04
C THR A 21 0.29 14.47 -1.33
N LEU A 22 1.53 14.07 -1.58
CA LEU A 22 1.94 13.42 -2.83
C LEU A 22 1.13 12.12 -3.05
N PHE A 23 0.99 11.27 -2.02
CA PHE A 23 0.15 10.08 -2.10
C PHE A 23 -1.31 10.40 -2.39
N ASN A 24 -1.85 11.47 -1.81
CA ASN A 24 -3.22 11.94 -2.09
C ASN A 24 -3.40 12.37 -3.54
N VAL A 25 -2.39 13.04 -4.12
CA VAL A 25 -2.40 13.45 -5.53
C VAL A 25 -2.33 12.22 -6.45
N ILE A 26 -1.38 11.30 -6.21
CA ILE A 26 -1.20 10.09 -7.03
C ILE A 26 -2.45 9.21 -6.99
N SER A 27 -3.08 9.06 -5.83
CA SER A 27 -4.29 8.24 -5.66
C SER A 27 -5.60 8.93 -6.06
N GLY A 28 -5.54 10.18 -6.57
CA GLY A 28 -6.70 10.95 -7.05
C GLY A 28 -7.61 11.51 -5.95
N VAL A 29 -7.15 11.50 -4.69
CA VAL A 29 -7.85 12.17 -3.57
C VAL A 29 -7.77 13.69 -3.73
N TYR A 30 -6.61 14.19 -4.17
CA TYR A 30 -6.42 15.60 -4.52
C TYR A 30 -6.08 15.72 -6.00
N LYS A 31 -6.63 16.76 -6.63
CA LYS A 31 -6.23 17.15 -7.97
C LYS A 31 -4.97 18.02 -7.86
N PRO A 32 -3.91 17.77 -8.65
CA PRO A 32 -2.76 18.68 -8.69
C PRO A 32 -3.18 20.02 -9.32
N ASP A 33 -2.65 21.14 -8.81
CA ASP A 33 -2.84 22.46 -9.40
C ASP A 33 -2.03 22.59 -10.69
N GLU A 34 -0.81 22.03 -10.68
CA GLU A 34 0.10 21.99 -11.81
C GLU A 34 0.79 20.62 -11.91
N GLY A 35 1.35 20.32 -13.10
CA GLY A 35 2.02 19.07 -13.38
C GLY A 35 1.09 17.95 -13.79
N GLU A 36 1.64 16.75 -13.93
CA GLU A 36 0.96 15.57 -14.47
C GLU A 36 1.31 14.34 -13.67
N VAL A 37 0.36 13.41 -13.56
CA VAL A 37 0.57 12.09 -12.98
C VAL A 37 0.29 11.04 -14.05
N TRP A 38 1.27 10.17 -14.30
CA TRP A 38 1.19 9.11 -15.29
C TRP A 38 1.28 7.74 -14.63
N PHE A 39 0.44 6.81 -15.03
CA PHE A 39 0.47 5.43 -14.59
C PHE A 39 0.36 4.50 -15.81
N ARG A 40 1.40 3.69 -16.04
CA ARG A 40 1.50 2.78 -17.19
C ARG A 40 1.18 3.45 -18.52
N GLY A 41 1.82 4.60 -18.78
CA GLY A 41 1.66 5.36 -20.03
C GLY A 41 0.32 6.09 -20.16
N ARG A 42 -0.53 6.08 -19.15
CA ARG A 42 -1.80 6.80 -19.14
C ARG A 42 -1.77 7.90 -18.09
N ARG A 43 -2.19 9.09 -18.48
CA ARG A 43 -2.38 10.23 -17.58
C ARG A 43 -3.57 9.98 -16.66
N ILE A 44 -3.36 10.11 -15.34
CA ILE A 44 -4.36 9.77 -14.30
C ILE A 44 -4.74 10.95 -13.41
N ASP A 45 -4.03 12.10 -13.47
CA ASP A 45 -4.41 13.29 -12.71
C ASP A 45 -5.83 13.74 -13.12
N GLY A 46 -6.64 14.02 -12.09
CA GLY A 46 -8.05 14.34 -12.27
C GLY A 46 -9.00 13.15 -12.40
N LEU A 47 -8.49 11.91 -12.45
CA LEU A 47 -9.31 10.71 -12.28
C LEU A 47 -9.73 10.56 -10.81
N LYS A 48 -10.92 9.99 -10.58
CA LYS A 48 -11.41 9.68 -9.24
C LYS A 48 -10.68 8.45 -8.66
N PRO A 49 -10.51 8.34 -7.31
CA PRO A 49 -9.80 7.22 -6.69
C PRO A 49 -10.27 5.83 -7.15
N HIS A 50 -11.57 5.61 -7.31
CA HIS A 50 -12.10 4.33 -7.76
C HIS A 50 -11.73 3.99 -9.22
N GLN A 51 -11.47 4.99 -10.06
CA GLN A 51 -11.02 4.78 -11.44
C GLN A 51 -9.55 4.38 -11.46
N ILE A 52 -8.73 5.04 -10.64
CA ILE A 52 -7.32 4.74 -10.45
C ILE A 52 -7.14 3.35 -9.83
N TYR A 53 -7.94 3.00 -8.81
CA TYR A 53 -8.00 1.68 -8.21
C TYR A 53 -8.27 0.58 -9.25
N LYS A 54 -9.23 0.79 -10.15
CA LYS A 54 -9.53 -0.17 -11.24
C LYS A 54 -8.38 -0.35 -12.23
N MET A 55 -7.46 0.59 -12.32
CA MET A 55 -6.25 0.47 -13.16
C MET A 55 -5.14 -0.37 -12.50
N GLY A 56 -5.29 -0.72 -11.22
CA GLY A 56 -4.32 -1.52 -10.47
C GLY A 56 -3.38 -0.69 -9.58
N LEU A 57 -3.63 0.60 -9.40
CA LEU A 57 -2.96 1.41 -8.40
C LEU A 57 -3.79 1.39 -7.12
N VAL A 58 -3.29 0.73 -6.11
CA VAL A 58 -3.96 0.52 -4.82
C VAL A 58 -3.20 1.25 -3.72
N ARG A 59 -3.91 1.82 -2.77
CA ARG A 59 -3.32 2.51 -1.62
C ARG A 59 -3.92 2.01 -0.32
N THR A 60 -3.09 1.75 0.68
CA THR A 60 -3.49 1.63 2.07
C THR A 60 -3.51 3.01 2.74
N PHE A 61 -4.10 3.11 3.91
CA PHE A 61 -4.13 4.33 4.70
C PHE A 61 -3.32 4.16 5.99
N GLN A 62 -2.77 5.24 6.49
CA GLN A 62 -1.96 5.27 7.70
C GLN A 62 -2.68 4.61 8.90
N ILE A 63 -3.98 4.93 9.07
CA ILE A 63 -4.82 4.31 10.10
C ILE A 63 -5.67 3.23 9.42
N PRO A 64 -5.43 1.94 9.73
CA PRO A 64 -6.24 0.84 9.22
C PRO A 64 -7.73 1.02 9.55
N ARG A 65 -8.58 0.78 8.57
CA ARG A 65 -10.04 0.85 8.73
C ARG A 65 -10.70 -0.45 8.29
N PRO A 66 -10.47 -1.54 9.01
CA PRO A 66 -11.17 -2.80 8.73
C PRO A 66 -12.65 -2.68 9.09
N PHE A 67 -13.46 -3.52 8.49
CA PHE A 67 -14.85 -3.69 8.88
C PHE A 67 -14.92 -4.54 10.15
N TYR A 68 -15.05 -3.91 11.31
CA TYR A 68 -15.01 -4.56 12.62
C TYR A 68 -16.15 -5.58 12.83
N GLY A 69 -17.27 -5.43 12.12
CA GLY A 69 -18.39 -6.37 12.14
C GLY A 69 -18.17 -7.64 11.32
N MET A 70 -17.10 -7.70 10.53
CA MET A 70 -16.75 -8.81 9.65
C MET A 70 -15.51 -9.53 10.16
N SER A 71 -15.37 -10.82 9.80
CA SER A 71 -14.13 -11.57 10.04
C SER A 71 -12.98 -11.07 9.18
N VAL A 72 -11.75 -11.48 9.50
CA VAL A 72 -10.54 -11.20 8.70
C VAL A 72 -10.74 -11.66 7.24
N TYR A 73 -11.25 -12.88 7.06
CA TYR A 73 -11.54 -13.41 5.73
C TYR A 73 -12.59 -12.58 4.97
N GLU A 74 -13.70 -12.22 5.61
CA GLU A 74 -14.74 -11.38 4.99
C GLU A 74 -14.22 -9.99 4.64
N ASN A 75 -13.33 -9.42 5.47
CA ASN A 75 -12.66 -8.15 5.16
C ASN A 75 -11.86 -8.19 3.85
N ILE A 76 -11.18 -9.30 3.57
CA ILE A 76 -10.44 -9.47 2.31
C ILE A 76 -11.41 -9.60 1.14
N LEU A 77 -12.47 -10.39 1.28
CA LEU A 77 -13.48 -10.58 0.23
C LEU A 77 -14.11 -9.25 -0.22
N THR A 78 -14.38 -8.32 0.72
CA THR A 78 -14.99 -7.02 0.39
C THR A 78 -14.12 -6.13 -0.50
N ALA A 79 -12.82 -6.39 -0.56
CA ALA A 79 -11.88 -5.63 -1.38
C ALA A 79 -11.66 -6.22 -2.78
N GLY A 80 -12.36 -7.31 -3.14
CA GLY A 80 -12.30 -7.87 -4.50
C GLY A 80 -12.87 -6.93 -5.54
N ARG A 81 -12.26 -6.90 -6.75
CA ARG A 81 -12.71 -6.06 -7.87
C ARG A 81 -13.67 -6.80 -8.79
N ASP A 82 -14.45 -6.01 -9.53
CA ASP A 82 -15.22 -6.47 -10.71
C ASP A 82 -16.19 -7.63 -10.40
N ASN A 83 -16.81 -7.63 -9.23
CA ASN A 83 -17.85 -8.59 -8.91
C ASN A 83 -19.16 -8.20 -9.64
N PRO A 84 -19.67 -9.05 -10.56
CA PRO A 84 -20.93 -8.78 -11.23
C PRO A 84 -22.12 -8.64 -10.27
N GLY A 85 -22.01 -9.21 -9.07
CA GLY A 85 -23.03 -9.10 -8.00
C GLY A 85 -23.21 -7.69 -7.44
N GLU A 86 -22.27 -6.77 -7.67
CA GLU A 86 -22.40 -5.36 -7.32
C GLU A 86 -23.48 -4.62 -8.16
N ASN A 87 -23.84 -5.19 -9.31
CA ASN A 87 -24.92 -4.66 -10.13
C ASN A 87 -26.25 -5.27 -9.67
N PRO A 88 -27.25 -4.47 -9.21
CA PRO A 88 -28.51 -4.97 -8.66
C PRO A 88 -29.26 -5.92 -9.60
N LEU A 89 -29.22 -5.68 -10.91
CA LEU A 89 -29.89 -6.54 -11.88
C LEU A 89 -29.15 -7.86 -12.08
N LYS A 90 -27.81 -7.87 -12.04
CA LYS A 90 -27.01 -9.08 -12.18
C LYS A 90 -26.98 -9.90 -10.88
N ALA A 91 -27.12 -9.25 -9.72
CA ALA A 91 -27.15 -9.90 -8.42
C ALA A 91 -28.28 -10.93 -8.30
N LEU A 92 -29.41 -10.70 -8.98
CA LEU A 92 -30.53 -11.62 -9.02
C LEU A 92 -30.23 -12.96 -9.77
N ILE A 93 -29.20 -12.96 -10.61
CA ILE A 93 -28.84 -14.14 -11.42
C ILE A 93 -27.53 -14.73 -10.89
N ARG A 94 -27.64 -15.72 -9.97
CA ARG A 94 -26.51 -16.37 -9.30
C ARG A 94 -25.41 -16.83 -10.25
N LYS A 95 -25.75 -17.36 -11.43
CA LYS A 95 -24.80 -17.85 -12.45
C LYS A 95 -23.84 -16.77 -12.94
N LEU A 96 -24.18 -15.46 -12.83
CA LEU A 96 -23.36 -14.39 -13.33
C LEU A 96 -22.20 -13.99 -12.38
N TRP A 97 -22.33 -14.29 -11.09
CA TRP A 97 -21.35 -13.85 -10.06
C TRP A 97 -20.74 -15.02 -9.26
N HIS A 98 -21.40 -16.18 -9.22
CA HIS A 98 -20.99 -17.30 -8.37
C HIS A 98 -19.56 -17.79 -8.65
N ASP A 99 -19.18 -17.99 -9.91
CA ASP A 99 -17.83 -18.43 -10.27
C ASP A 99 -16.78 -17.38 -9.92
N ARG A 100 -17.14 -16.11 -9.97
CA ARG A 100 -16.27 -15.01 -9.54
C ARG A 100 -16.05 -15.01 -8.03
N GLU A 101 -17.10 -15.28 -7.25
CA GLU A 101 -16.99 -15.39 -5.80
C GLU A 101 -16.14 -16.59 -5.38
N ILE A 102 -16.27 -17.73 -6.04
CA ILE A 102 -15.41 -18.89 -5.75
C ILE A 102 -13.94 -18.51 -6.00
N LYS A 103 -13.62 -17.93 -7.16
CA LYS A 103 -12.25 -17.50 -7.46
C LYS A 103 -11.72 -16.48 -6.45
N LEU A 104 -12.56 -15.55 -6.02
CA LEU A 104 -12.22 -14.54 -5.02
C LEU A 104 -11.99 -15.19 -3.65
N SER A 105 -12.82 -16.16 -3.29
CA SER A 105 -12.68 -16.98 -2.07
C SER A 105 -11.33 -17.72 -2.06
N ASP A 106 -11.01 -18.46 -3.12
CA ASP A 106 -9.78 -19.23 -3.23
C ASP A 106 -8.55 -18.31 -3.13
N LYS A 107 -8.58 -17.20 -3.85
CA LYS A 107 -7.54 -16.17 -3.80
C LYS A 107 -7.38 -15.56 -2.40
N SER A 108 -8.48 -15.28 -1.72
CA SER A 108 -8.45 -14.75 -0.35
C SER A 108 -7.80 -15.73 0.62
N ILE A 109 -8.08 -17.03 0.47
CA ILE A 109 -7.45 -18.09 1.27
C ILE A 109 -5.94 -18.16 0.97
N GLU A 110 -5.55 -18.04 -0.30
CA GLU A 110 -4.14 -18.02 -0.71
C GLU A 110 -3.40 -16.84 -0.07
N ILE A 111 -3.96 -15.64 -0.15
CA ILE A 111 -3.40 -14.43 0.48
C ILE A 111 -3.28 -14.59 2.00
N LEU A 112 -4.30 -15.16 2.67
CA LEU A 112 -4.25 -15.44 4.11
C LEU A 112 -3.11 -16.39 4.48
N LYS A 113 -2.87 -17.43 3.68
CA LYS A 113 -1.75 -18.38 3.86
C LYS A 113 -0.41 -17.67 3.65
N MET A 114 -0.31 -16.88 2.58
CA MET A 114 0.90 -16.14 2.22
C MET A 114 1.32 -15.17 3.32
N LEU A 115 0.39 -14.48 3.95
CA LEU A 115 0.63 -13.51 5.02
C LEU A 115 0.58 -14.11 6.43
N ASN A 116 0.55 -15.43 6.56
CA ASN A 116 0.43 -16.15 7.85
C ASN A 116 -0.83 -15.80 8.66
N LEU A 117 -1.89 -15.31 8.02
CA LEU A 117 -3.16 -14.93 8.65
C LEU A 117 -4.23 -16.01 8.58
N ILE A 118 -3.93 -17.20 8.04
CA ILE A 118 -4.95 -18.26 7.83
C ILE A 118 -5.61 -18.72 9.14
N ASN A 119 -4.84 -18.79 10.22
CA ASN A 119 -5.36 -19.18 11.53
C ASN A 119 -6.29 -18.09 12.12
N ASN A 120 -6.14 -16.86 11.68
CA ASN A 120 -6.91 -15.70 12.12
C ASN A 120 -8.14 -15.45 11.23
N ALA A 121 -8.36 -16.26 10.18
CA ALA A 121 -9.38 -16.02 9.14
C ALA A 121 -10.80 -15.79 9.70
N LYS A 122 -11.14 -16.45 10.81
CA LYS A 122 -12.46 -16.36 11.46
C LYS A 122 -12.53 -15.30 12.55
N LEU A 123 -11.39 -14.75 12.99
CA LEU A 123 -11.32 -13.71 14.01
C LEU A 123 -11.89 -12.38 13.48
N ARG A 124 -12.31 -11.54 14.40
CA ARG A 124 -12.68 -10.14 14.12
C ARG A 124 -11.42 -9.27 14.19
N PRO A 125 -11.35 -8.14 13.47
CA PRO A 125 -10.17 -7.28 13.48
C PRO A 125 -9.74 -6.77 14.86
N TYR A 126 -10.64 -6.63 15.80
CA TYR A 126 -10.34 -6.23 17.19
C TYR A 126 -9.67 -7.33 18.03
N GLU A 127 -9.64 -8.57 17.54
CA GLU A 127 -8.96 -9.71 18.16
C GLU A 127 -7.53 -9.86 17.65
N LEU A 128 -7.15 -9.09 16.63
CA LEU A 128 -5.81 -9.08 16.02
C LEU A 128 -4.85 -8.17 16.79
N SER A 129 -3.57 -8.52 16.78
CA SER A 129 -2.50 -7.59 17.16
C SER A 129 -2.39 -6.43 16.16
N GLY A 130 -1.74 -5.34 16.56
CA GLY A 130 -1.53 -4.18 15.68
C GLY A 130 -0.81 -4.54 14.38
N GLY A 131 0.16 -5.45 14.43
CA GLY A 131 0.88 -5.93 13.24
C GLY A 131 0.00 -6.78 12.32
N GLU A 132 -0.83 -7.66 12.87
CA GLU A 132 -1.77 -8.47 12.09
C GLU A 132 -2.84 -7.59 11.41
N VAL A 133 -3.26 -6.50 12.04
CA VAL A 133 -4.15 -5.51 11.42
C VAL A 133 -3.47 -4.83 10.23
N LYS A 134 -2.16 -4.53 10.30
CA LYS A 134 -1.39 -4.00 9.17
C LYS A 134 -1.28 -5.03 8.05
N LEU A 135 -1.04 -6.31 8.36
CA LEU A 135 -1.07 -7.39 7.36
C LEU A 135 -2.46 -7.56 6.73
N LEU A 136 -3.54 -7.42 7.49
CA LEU A 136 -4.90 -7.43 6.94
C LEU A 136 -5.13 -6.29 5.92
N GLU A 137 -4.61 -5.10 6.17
CA GLU A 137 -4.66 -3.99 5.22
C GLU A 137 -3.92 -4.31 3.91
N ILE A 138 -2.72 -4.90 4.01
CA ILE A 138 -1.95 -5.37 2.84
C ILE A 138 -2.75 -6.46 2.11
N ALA A 139 -3.32 -7.43 2.83
CA ALA A 139 -4.15 -8.50 2.25
C ALA A 139 -5.34 -7.97 1.45
N ARG A 140 -6.02 -6.95 1.98
CA ARG A 140 -7.12 -6.25 1.30
C ARG A 140 -6.66 -5.54 0.01
N GLY A 141 -5.44 -5.00 0.02
CA GLY A 141 -4.83 -4.45 -1.19
C GLY A 141 -4.55 -5.53 -2.24
N LEU A 142 -3.97 -6.66 -1.82
CA LEU A 142 -3.53 -7.75 -2.70
C LEU A 142 -4.67 -8.45 -3.43
N VAL A 143 -5.82 -8.63 -2.79
CA VAL A 143 -6.95 -9.35 -3.39
C VAL A 143 -7.47 -8.68 -4.67
N SER A 144 -7.19 -7.39 -4.82
CA SER A 144 -7.56 -6.59 -5.99
C SER A 144 -6.60 -6.69 -7.18
N ASP A 145 -5.59 -7.57 -7.16
CA ASP A 145 -4.54 -7.68 -8.20
C ASP A 145 -3.86 -6.33 -8.48
N PRO A 146 -3.16 -5.74 -7.49
CA PRO A 146 -2.49 -4.47 -7.70
C PRO A 146 -1.26 -4.64 -8.62
N VAL A 147 -1.02 -3.65 -9.47
CA VAL A 147 0.26 -3.48 -10.18
C VAL A 147 1.20 -2.65 -9.31
N LEU A 148 0.65 -1.63 -8.66
CA LEU A 148 1.35 -0.77 -7.70
C LEU A 148 0.54 -0.73 -6.40
N LEU A 149 1.20 -1.10 -5.29
CA LEU A 149 0.66 -0.97 -3.95
C LEU A 149 1.38 0.15 -3.19
N MET A 150 0.67 1.22 -2.92
CA MET A 150 1.15 2.36 -2.14
C MET A 150 0.85 2.12 -0.66
N LEU A 151 1.89 2.04 0.16
CA LEU A 151 1.78 1.78 1.60
C LEU A 151 2.12 3.04 2.39
N ASP A 152 1.20 3.48 3.24
CA ASP A 152 1.35 4.67 4.09
C ASP A 152 1.62 4.22 5.53
N GLU A 153 2.91 4.24 5.94
CA GLU A 153 3.41 3.81 7.25
C GLU A 153 2.98 2.39 7.64
N PRO A 154 3.32 1.36 6.83
CA PRO A 154 2.87 -0.01 7.07
C PRO A 154 3.37 -0.62 8.39
N VAL A 155 4.42 -0.07 9.01
CA VAL A 155 4.96 -0.58 10.28
C VAL A 155 4.86 0.44 11.43
N ALA A 156 4.04 1.49 11.30
CA ALA A 156 3.78 2.42 12.38
C ALA A 156 3.08 1.72 13.56
N GLY A 157 3.63 1.89 14.77
CA GLY A 157 3.08 1.27 15.99
C GLY A 157 3.32 -0.25 16.10
N VAL A 158 4.09 -0.83 15.19
CA VAL A 158 4.42 -2.27 15.19
C VAL A 158 5.77 -2.50 15.88
N GLU A 159 5.87 -3.61 16.62
CA GLU A 159 7.12 -4.05 17.22
C GLU A 159 8.20 -4.30 16.15
N PRO A 160 9.49 -3.99 16.42
CA PRO A 160 10.56 -4.11 15.43
C PRO A 160 10.68 -5.48 14.76
N GLY A 161 10.56 -6.57 15.54
CA GLY A 161 10.63 -7.93 14.99
C GLY A 161 9.53 -8.21 13.97
N PHE A 162 8.31 -7.80 14.28
CA PHE A 162 7.17 -7.96 13.38
C PHE A 162 7.21 -6.97 12.20
N ALA A 163 7.80 -5.79 12.37
CA ALA A 163 8.04 -4.85 11.26
C ALA A 163 8.93 -5.47 10.18
N HIS A 164 9.99 -6.18 10.57
CA HIS A 164 10.82 -6.93 9.63
C HIS A 164 10.05 -8.08 8.94
N GLU A 165 9.09 -8.71 9.63
CA GLU A 165 8.23 -9.73 9.01
C GLU A 165 7.33 -9.12 7.94
N ILE A 166 6.71 -7.96 8.19
CA ILE A 166 5.92 -7.22 7.19
C ILE A 166 6.78 -6.91 5.96
N PHE A 167 7.99 -6.40 6.13
CA PHE A 167 8.87 -6.09 5.00
C PHE A 167 9.33 -7.34 4.25
N ARG A 168 9.62 -8.46 4.93
CA ARG A 168 9.91 -9.74 4.24
C ARG A 168 8.73 -10.21 3.39
N ASN A 169 7.50 -10.05 3.88
CA ASN A 169 6.31 -10.33 3.08
C ASN A 169 6.21 -9.42 1.85
N ILE A 170 6.54 -8.12 1.98
CA ILE A 170 6.57 -7.16 0.86
C ILE A 170 7.59 -7.59 -0.20
N VAL A 171 8.82 -7.95 0.21
CA VAL A 171 9.87 -8.47 -0.69
C VAL A 171 9.38 -9.73 -1.41
N ARG A 172 8.82 -10.68 -0.67
CA ARG A 172 8.28 -11.90 -1.27
C ARG A 172 7.18 -11.62 -2.29
N LEU A 173 6.27 -10.69 -1.99
CA LEU A 173 5.20 -10.29 -2.89
C LEU A 173 5.74 -9.62 -4.18
N ARG A 174 6.80 -8.82 -4.08
CA ARG A 174 7.49 -8.28 -5.24
C ARG A 174 8.09 -9.41 -6.09
N ASP A 175 8.85 -10.31 -5.47
CA ASP A 175 9.61 -11.36 -6.15
C ASP A 175 8.73 -12.44 -6.80
N GLU A 176 7.65 -12.86 -6.12
CA GLU A 176 6.79 -13.95 -6.58
C GLU A 176 5.63 -13.46 -7.46
N TYR A 177 5.18 -12.21 -7.30
CA TYR A 177 3.97 -11.70 -7.97
C TYR A 177 4.22 -10.45 -8.83
N GLY A 178 5.46 -9.94 -8.88
CA GLY A 178 5.81 -8.76 -9.69
C GLY A 178 5.11 -7.47 -9.24
N ILE A 179 4.71 -7.37 -7.97
CA ILE A 179 4.01 -6.20 -7.45
C ILE A 179 5.03 -5.10 -7.15
N THR A 180 4.78 -3.91 -7.67
CA THR A 180 5.56 -2.72 -7.31
C THR A 180 5.07 -2.13 -6.00
N PHE A 181 5.99 -1.69 -5.15
CA PHE A 181 5.66 -1.04 -3.88
C PHE A 181 6.21 0.39 -3.84
N PHE A 182 5.38 1.33 -3.41
CA PHE A 182 5.78 2.68 -3.07
C PHE A 182 5.41 2.96 -1.61
N ILE A 183 6.40 3.16 -0.75
CA ILE A 183 6.23 3.07 0.71
C ILE A 183 6.64 4.38 1.37
N ILE A 184 5.72 5.01 2.09
CA ILE A 184 6.04 6.07 3.06
C ILE A 184 6.38 5.39 4.39
N GLU A 185 7.54 5.73 4.96
CA GLU A 185 7.94 5.29 6.29
C GLU A 185 8.76 6.34 7.05
N HIS A 186 8.69 6.27 8.39
CA HIS A 186 9.48 7.08 9.31
C HIS A 186 10.60 6.27 9.98
N LYS A 187 10.48 4.94 10.04
CA LYS A 187 11.50 4.02 10.55
C LYS A 187 12.54 3.74 9.46
N ILE A 188 13.42 4.73 9.22
CA ILE A 188 14.38 4.73 8.12
C ILE A 188 15.34 3.53 8.20
N ASP A 189 15.80 3.21 9.41
CA ASP A 189 16.68 2.10 9.73
C ASP A 189 16.11 0.75 9.31
N ILE A 190 14.79 0.57 9.44
CA ILE A 190 14.11 -0.63 8.94
C ILE A 190 13.92 -0.56 7.44
N LEU A 191 13.35 0.54 6.92
CA LEU A 191 13.01 0.69 5.50
C LEU A 191 14.22 0.48 4.59
N PHE A 192 15.38 1.05 4.95
CA PHE A 192 16.60 1.00 4.14
C PHE A 192 17.18 -0.40 3.91
N ASN A 193 16.77 -1.39 4.71
CA ASN A 193 17.15 -2.79 4.49
C ASN A 193 16.37 -3.47 3.36
N TYR A 194 15.28 -2.85 2.87
CA TYR A 194 14.33 -3.51 1.97
C TYR A 194 14.03 -2.75 0.69
N VAL A 195 14.38 -1.46 0.61
CA VAL A 195 14.14 -0.64 -0.58
C VAL A 195 15.39 -0.55 -1.44
N GLU A 196 15.21 -0.48 -2.74
CA GLU A 196 16.28 -0.31 -3.72
C GLU A 196 16.54 1.16 -4.05
N HIS A 197 15.52 1.99 -3.86
CA HIS A 197 15.56 3.40 -4.21
C HIS A 197 14.75 4.23 -3.22
N VAL A 198 15.21 5.42 -2.91
CA VAL A 198 14.52 6.34 -2.00
C VAL A 198 14.41 7.74 -2.59
N TYR A 199 13.26 8.33 -2.34
CA TYR A 199 13.02 9.76 -2.46
C TYR A 199 12.97 10.38 -1.07
N VAL A 200 13.69 11.48 -0.88
CA VAL A 200 13.62 12.26 0.36
C VAL A 200 12.92 13.57 0.08
N MET A 201 11.86 13.86 0.82
CA MET A 201 11.12 15.10 0.70
C MET A 201 11.36 16.02 1.90
N ASP A 202 11.53 17.31 1.63
CA ASP A 202 11.44 18.38 2.63
C ASP A 202 10.65 19.56 2.05
N ARG A 203 9.75 20.15 2.85
CA ARG A 203 8.94 21.34 2.52
C ARG A 203 8.29 21.29 1.12
N GLY A 204 7.74 20.16 0.75
CA GLY A 204 7.04 19.94 -0.52
C GLY A 204 7.92 19.68 -1.73
N ARG A 205 9.23 19.50 -1.54
CA ARG A 205 10.21 19.25 -2.62
C ARG A 205 10.95 17.95 -2.39
N VAL A 206 11.34 17.28 -3.47
CA VAL A 206 12.31 16.19 -3.43
C VAL A 206 13.68 16.84 -3.32
N ILE A 207 14.39 16.55 -2.22
CA ILE A 207 15.75 17.06 -1.95
C ILE A 207 16.83 16.02 -2.25
N PHE A 208 16.45 14.74 -2.32
CA PHE A 208 17.35 13.64 -2.67
C PHE A 208 16.60 12.55 -3.39
N GLU A 209 17.28 11.91 -4.35
CA GLU A 209 16.83 10.72 -5.06
C GLU A 209 18.03 9.81 -5.29
N GLY A 210 17.93 8.53 -4.91
CA GLY A 210 19.02 7.57 -5.11
C GLY A 210 18.92 6.34 -4.23
N ASP A 211 20.03 5.66 -4.03
CA ASP A 211 20.10 4.49 -3.16
C ASP A 211 20.07 4.88 -1.66
N PRO A 212 19.53 3.98 -0.79
CA PRO A 212 19.39 4.25 0.64
C PRO A 212 20.71 4.58 1.35
N SER A 213 21.83 3.95 0.93
CA SER A 213 23.12 4.13 1.58
C SER A 213 23.75 5.50 1.31
N SER A 214 23.46 6.06 0.14
CA SER A 214 23.81 7.42 -0.24
C SER A 214 22.92 8.44 0.47
N ALA A 215 21.63 8.19 0.56
CA ALA A 215 20.69 9.05 1.28
C ALA A 215 21.10 9.26 2.75
N ALA A 216 21.54 8.18 3.43
CA ALA A 216 21.97 8.23 4.83
C ALA A 216 23.21 9.12 5.08
N LYS A 217 23.99 9.43 4.03
CA LYS A 217 25.23 10.24 4.11
C LYS A 217 25.07 11.63 3.51
N ASP A 218 23.96 11.89 2.85
CA ASP A 218 23.73 13.16 2.18
C ASP A 218 23.55 14.31 3.18
N PRO A 219 24.34 15.40 3.08
CA PRO A 219 24.29 16.53 4.02
C PRO A 219 22.95 17.27 4.03
N GLU A 220 22.21 17.28 2.90
CA GLU A 220 20.91 17.94 2.81
C GLU A 220 19.83 17.10 3.49
N VAL A 221 19.88 15.78 3.31
CA VAL A 221 19.03 14.82 4.00
C VAL A 221 19.24 14.90 5.51
N ILE A 222 20.49 14.86 5.96
CA ILE A 222 20.82 14.96 7.40
C ILE A 222 20.29 16.27 7.98
N ARG A 223 20.49 17.40 7.30
CA ARG A 223 19.99 18.72 7.74
C ARG A 223 18.47 18.77 7.83
N ALA A 224 17.75 18.15 6.88
CA ALA A 224 16.29 18.11 6.90
C ALA A 224 15.73 17.40 8.14
N TYR A 225 16.39 16.34 8.61
CA TYR A 225 15.98 15.61 9.82
C TYR A 225 16.40 16.29 11.12
N ILE A 226 17.62 16.87 11.20
CA ILE A 226 18.12 17.56 12.40
C ILE A 226 17.50 18.96 12.52
N GLY A 227 17.26 19.66 11.42
CA GLY A 227 16.70 21.02 11.39
C GLY A 227 15.19 21.09 11.62
N GLY A 228 14.48 19.97 11.66
CA GLY A 228 13.04 19.88 11.87
C GLY A 228 12.56 19.89 13.31
N GLU A 229 13.45 19.82 14.29
CA GLU A 229 13.13 19.95 15.70
C GLU A 229 13.20 21.43 16.16
N LYS A 230 12.20 22.22 15.74
CA LYS A 230 11.91 23.52 16.36
C LYS A 230 10.42 23.72 16.48
#